data_3055e14945e73502e3c7cc1177c5328d
#
_entry.id   3055e14945e73502e3c7cc1177c5328d
#
_cell.length_a   1.000
_cell.length_b   1.000
_cell.length_c   1.000
_cell.angle_alpha   90.00
_cell.angle_beta   90.00
_cell.angle_gamma   90.00
#
_symmetry.space_group_name_H-M   'P 1'
#
loop_
_entity.id
_entity.type
_entity.pdbx_description
1 polymer ?
#
loop_
_entity_poly.entity_id
_entity_poly.type
_entity_poly.pdbx_seq_one_letter_code
_entity_poly.pdbx_strand_id
1 'polypeptide(L)'
;MPDTSKIKYCKHNRVCFNTLEARDKGRKMFVEFFGSIKTQEFGKEMIGHIILDSKNDLRESLILTFWETREDMDKFYSPGNKALARLVERAKPLFEKIPERNDYTVPEVSL
;
A
#
# COMPACT_ATOMS: atom_id res chain seq x y z
N MET A 1 -11.13 -13.07 10.37
CA MET A 1 -11.38 -12.59 8.99
C MET A 1 -11.74 -11.12 9.02
N PRO A 2 -11.16 -10.29 8.13
CA PRO A 2 -11.61 -8.91 8.01
C PRO A 2 -13.06 -8.86 7.55
N ASP A 3 -13.78 -7.86 8.02
CA ASP A 3 -15.15 -7.63 7.58
C ASP A 3 -15.13 -6.87 6.24
N THR A 4 -15.26 -7.62 5.14
CA THR A 4 -15.23 -7.04 3.79
C THR A 4 -16.39 -6.10 3.51
N SER A 5 -17.49 -6.19 4.30
CA SER A 5 -18.63 -5.27 4.12
C SER A 5 -18.28 -3.83 4.46
N LYS A 6 -17.20 -3.61 5.23
CA LYS A 6 -16.74 -2.28 5.62
C LYS A 6 -15.80 -1.65 4.60
N ILE A 7 -15.37 -2.38 3.59
CA ILE A 7 -14.47 -1.85 2.56
C ILE A 7 -15.27 -0.92 1.65
N LYS A 8 -15.00 0.37 1.73
CA LYS A 8 -15.67 1.41 0.94
C LYS A 8 -14.71 2.18 0.03
N TYR A 9 -13.44 2.21 0.39
CA TYR A 9 -12.40 2.94 -0.34
C TYR A 9 -11.15 2.12 -0.49
N CYS A 10 -10.45 2.33 -1.60
CA CYS A 10 -9.19 1.66 -1.91
C CYS A 10 -8.17 2.66 -2.45
N LYS A 11 -6.96 2.61 -1.93
CA LYS A 11 -5.83 3.32 -2.52
C LYS A 11 -5.03 2.29 -3.33
N HIS A 12 -4.83 2.59 -4.59
CA HIS A 12 -4.03 1.80 -5.52
C HIS A 12 -2.66 2.45 -5.65
N ASN A 13 -1.61 1.70 -5.31
CA ASN A 13 -0.23 2.15 -5.44
C ASN A 13 0.46 1.28 -6.48
N ARG A 14 0.90 1.88 -7.59
CA ARG A 14 1.66 1.18 -8.62
C ARG A 14 3.13 1.49 -8.45
N VAL A 15 3.93 0.46 -8.20
CA VAL A 15 5.36 0.59 -7.93
C VAL A 15 6.14 -0.13 -9.02
N CYS A 16 7.06 0.59 -9.67
CA CYS A 16 7.97 0.02 -10.65
C CYS A 16 9.38 0.03 -10.05
N PHE A 17 9.96 -1.17 -9.91
CA PHE A 17 11.30 -1.32 -9.34
C PHE A 17 12.37 -1.29 -10.43
N ASN A 18 13.59 -0.91 -10.06
CA ASN A 18 14.73 -0.87 -10.99
C ASN A 18 15.08 -2.26 -11.53
N THR A 19 15.02 -3.27 -10.67
CA THR A 19 15.43 -4.64 -10.97
C THR A 19 14.55 -5.62 -10.21
N LEU A 20 14.64 -6.89 -10.54
CA LEU A 20 13.94 -7.94 -9.78
C LEU A 20 14.50 -8.05 -8.36
N GLU A 21 15.78 -7.84 -8.18
CA GLU A 21 16.41 -7.82 -6.86
C GLU A 21 15.86 -6.65 -6.01
N ALA A 22 15.72 -5.47 -6.60
CA ALA A 22 15.13 -4.32 -5.94
C ALA A 22 13.68 -4.59 -5.54
N ARG A 23 12.91 -5.27 -6.40
CA ARG A 23 11.55 -5.69 -6.07
C ARG A 23 11.52 -6.58 -4.83
N ASP A 24 12.40 -7.56 -4.76
CA ASP A 24 12.44 -8.48 -3.63
C ASP A 24 12.80 -7.76 -2.33
N LYS A 25 13.74 -6.82 -2.38
CA LYS A 25 14.10 -6.00 -1.22
C LYS A 25 12.93 -5.11 -0.80
N GLY A 26 12.29 -4.46 -1.75
CA GLY A 26 11.13 -3.60 -1.49
C GLY A 26 9.98 -4.38 -0.90
N ARG A 27 9.73 -5.59 -1.39
CA ARG A 27 8.70 -6.47 -0.86
C ARG A 27 8.91 -6.75 0.62
N LYS A 28 10.12 -7.09 1.02
CA LYS A 28 10.43 -7.34 2.44
C LYS A 28 10.13 -6.11 3.28
N MET A 29 10.50 -4.93 2.80
CA MET A 29 10.23 -3.67 3.52
C MET A 29 8.74 -3.45 3.68
N PHE A 30 7.95 -3.66 2.63
CA PHE A 30 6.50 -3.47 2.67
C PHE A 30 5.81 -4.50 3.56
N VAL A 31 6.21 -5.77 3.48
CA VAL A 31 5.64 -6.83 4.32
C VAL A 31 5.90 -6.54 5.80
N GLU A 32 7.10 -6.11 6.16
CA GLU A 32 7.43 -5.73 7.53
C GLU A 32 6.59 -4.53 7.99
N PHE A 33 6.47 -3.52 7.13
CA PHE A 33 5.68 -2.32 7.43
C PHE A 33 4.22 -2.67 7.70
N PHE A 34 3.59 -3.43 6.81
CA PHE A 34 2.20 -3.84 6.98
C PHE A 34 2.01 -4.83 8.12
N GLY A 35 3.05 -5.60 8.45
CA GLY A 35 3.01 -6.51 9.59
C GLY A 35 2.81 -5.81 10.92
N SER A 36 3.22 -4.54 11.02
CA SER A 36 3.06 -3.73 12.23
C SER A 36 1.97 -2.66 12.09
N ILE A 37 1.14 -2.73 11.04
CA ILE A 37 0.22 -1.65 10.70
C ILE A 37 -0.77 -1.31 11.83
N LYS A 38 -1.22 -2.31 12.58
CA LYS A 38 -2.20 -2.10 13.65
C LYS A 38 -1.61 -1.38 14.87
N THR A 39 -0.29 -1.32 14.97
CA THR A 39 0.39 -0.58 16.05
C THR A 39 0.73 0.85 15.66
N GLN A 40 0.49 1.23 14.42
CA GLN A 40 0.80 2.57 13.91
C GLN A 40 -0.38 3.51 14.09
N GLU A 41 -0.10 4.75 14.46
CA GLU A 41 -1.12 5.76 14.71
C GLU A 41 -2.08 5.93 13.53
N PHE A 42 -1.55 6.00 12.30
CA PHE A 42 -2.37 6.24 11.11
C PHE A 42 -2.78 4.97 10.39
N GLY A 43 -2.26 3.81 10.79
CA GLY A 43 -2.50 2.55 10.10
C GLY A 43 -3.53 1.64 10.76
N LYS A 44 -3.86 1.90 12.02
CA LYS A 44 -4.74 1.01 12.79
C LYS A 44 -6.17 0.92 12.24
N GLU A 45 -6.59 1.90 11.45
CA GLU A 45 -7.92 1.89 10.81
C GLU A 45 -7.92 1.20 9.45
N MET A 46 -6.75 0.79 8.93
CA MET A 46 -6.69 0.05 7.67
C MET A 46 -7.38 -1.31 7.85
N ILE A 47 -8.33 -1.61 6.95
CA ILE A 47 -9.04 -2.89 7.00
C ILE A 47 -8.16 -4.03 6.52
N GLY A 48 -7.37 -3.78 5.48
CA GLY A 48 -6.48 -4.78 4.93
C GLY A 48 -5.69 -4.25 3.76
N HIS A 49 -4.85 -5.11 3.20
CA HIS A 49 -4.04 -4.77 2.03
C HIS A 49 -3.82 -6.01 1.16
N ILE A 50 -3.47 -5.77 -0.09
CA ILE A 50 -3.08 -6.82 -1.03
C ILE A 50 -1.84 -6.33 -1.79
N ILE A 51 -0.87 -7.20 -1.96
CA ILE A 51 0.30 -6.95 -2.82
C ILE A 51 0.18 -7.89 -4.01
N LEU A 52 0.18 -7.33 -5.21
CA LEU A 52 0.08 -8.08 -6.46
C LEU A 52 1.34 -7.84 -7.29
N ASP A 53 1.88 -8.90 -7.89
CA ASP A 53 2.97 -8.79 -8.84
C ASP A 53 2.44 -8.93 -10.25
N SER A 54 2.86 -8.05 -11.14
CA SER A 54 2.50 -8.15 -12.55
C SER A 54 3.17 -9.37 -13.18
N LYS A 55 2.39 -10.16 -13.94
CA LYS A 55 2.94 -11.26 -14.73
C LYS A 55 3.63 -10.76 -15.99
N ASN A 56 3.21 -9.60 -16.49
CA ASN A 56 3.73 -9.05 -17.74
C ASN A 56 5.03 -8.27 -17.54
N ASP A 57 5.16 -7.60 -16.41
CA ASP A 57 6.40 -6.89 -16.02
C ASP A 57 6.71 -7.26 -14.58
N LEU A 58 7.67 -8.15 -14.40
CA LEU A 58 8.03 -8.68 -13.08
C LEU A 58 8.64 -7.63 -12.15
N ARG A 59 8.99 -6.45 -12.67
CA ARG A 59 9.48 -5.33 -11.85
C ARG A 59 8.35 -4.46 -11.32
N GLU A 60 7.11 -4.73 -11.72
CA GLU A 60 5.94 -3.95 -11.29
C GLU A 60 5.15 -4.68 -10.22
N SER A 61 4.80 -3.97 -9.16
CA SER A 61 3.91 -4.46 -8.11
C SER A 61 2.80 -3.44 -7.87
N LEU A 62 1.62 -3.94 -7.51
CA LEU A 62 0.50 -3.12 -7.08
C LEU A 62 0.28 -3.36 -5.60
N ILE A 63 0.11 -2.29 -4.84
CA ILE A 63 -0.22 -2.37 -3.42
C ILE A 63 -1.58 -1.70 -3.23
N LEU A 64 -2.56 -2.49 -2.83
CA LEU A 64 -3.91 -2.01 -2.57
C LEU A 64 -4.12 -1.95 -1.06
N THR A 65 -4.63 -0.83 -0.57
CA THR A 65 -5.02 -0.70 0.83
C THR A 65 -6.50 -0.37 0.91
N PHE A 66 -7.19 -0.96 1.89
CA PHE A 66 -8.65 -0.91 2.00
C PHE A 66 -9.09 -0.21 3.26
N TRP A 67 -10.13 0.63 3.14
CA TRP A 67 -10.56 1.56 4.18
C TRP A 67 -12.08 1.67 4.23
N GLU A 68 -12.60 1.89 5.43
CA GLU A 68 -14.03 2.16 5.61
C GLU A 68 -14.36 3.61 5.28
N THR A 69 -13.50 4.57 5.67
CA THR A 69 -13.74 5.98 5.43
C THR A 69 -12.63 6.58 4.58
N ARG A 70 -13.01 7.56 3.76
CA ARG A 70 -12.05 8.33 2.99
C ARG A 70 -11.10 9.12 3.89
N GLU A 71 -11.63 9.62 5.00
CA GLU A 71 -10.85 10.39 5.95
C GLU A 71 -9.67 9.59 6.50
N ASP A 72 -9.90 8.34 6.92
CA ASP A 72 -8.84 7.48 7.45
C ASP A 72 -7.80 7.17 6.38
N MET A 73 -8.24 6.92 5.14
CA MET A 73 -7.34 6.71 4.02
C MET A 73 -6.47 7.93 3.77
N ASP A 74 -7.08 9.11 3.71
CA ASP A 74 -6.36 10.36 3.43
C ASP A 74 -5.35 10.68 4.53
N LYS A 75 -5.69 10.42 5.79
CA LYS A 75 -4.76 10.60 6.92
C LYS A 75 -3.54 9.70 6.80
N PHE A 76 -3.75 8.44 6.45
CA PHE A 76 -2.64 7.49 6.29
C PHE A 76 -1.64 7.96 5.23
N TYR A 77 -2.14 8.50 4.12
CA TYR A 77 -1.30 8.97 3.02
C TYR A 77 -0.90 10.44 3.13
N SER A 78 -1.19 11.08 4.26
CA SER A 78 -0.84 12.47 4.49
C SER A 78 0.63 12.63 4.89
N PRO A 79 1.22 13.82 4.70
CA PRO A 79 2.59 14.09 5.16
C PRO A 79 2.78 13.92 6.66
N GLY A 80 1.70 13.96 7.44
CA GLY A 80 1.75 13.74 8.89
C GLY A 80 2.11 12.32 9.28
N ASN A 81 1.92 11.34 8.39
CA ASN A 81 2.30 9.96 8.66
C ASN A 81 3.80 9.75 8.45
N LYS A 82 4.57 9.94 9.52
CA LYS A 82 6.04 9.85 9.46
C LYS A 82 6.55 8.44 9.22
N ALA A 83 5.81 7.43 9.68
CA ALA A 83 6.19 6.04 9.44
C ALA A 83 6.14 5.71 7.95
N LEU A 84 5.07 6.12 7.25
CA LEU A 84 4.97 5.93 5.81
C LEU A 84 6.04 6.73 5.06
N ALA A 85 6.26 7.97 5.48
CA ALA A 85 7.28 8.82 4.86
C ALA A 85 8.67 8.19 4.95
N ARG A 86 9.01 7.62 6.09
CA ARG A 86 10.30 6.93 6.28
C ARG A 86 10.40 5.69 5.39
N LEU A 87 9.32 4.91 5.29
CA LEU A 87 9.29 3.74 4.40
C LEU A 87 9.57 4.15 2.96
N VAL A 88 8.85 5.15 2.47
CA VAL A 88 9.00 5.63 1.09
C VAL A 88 10.42 6.14 0.84
N GLU A 89 10.98 6.88 1.79
CA GLU A 89 12.34 7.41 1.65
C GLU A 89 13.38 6.28 1.60
N ARG A 90 13.21 5.24 2.42
CA ARG A 90 14.12 4.08 2.42
C ARG A 90 13.97 3.26 1.15
N ALA A 91 12.77 3.15 0.60
CA ALA A 91 12.50 2.35 -0.59
C ALA A 91 12.82 3.10 -1.90
N LYS A 92 12.89 4.41 -1.85
CA LYS A 92 13.07 5.27 -3.03
C LYS A 92 14.22 4.84 -3.95
N PRO A 93 15.42 4.47 -3.45
CA PRO A 93 16.50 4.02 -4.34
C PRO A 93 16.19 2.74 -5.12
N LEU A 94 15.16 1.98 -4.72
CA LEU A 94 14.75 0.76 -5.39
C LEU A 94 13.78 1.00 -6.55
N PHE A 95 13.20 2.21 -6.63
CA PHE A 95 12.18 2.54 -7.62
C PHE A 95 12.80 3.07 -8.91
N GLU A 96 12.24 2.64 -10.03
CA GLU A 96 12.59 3.22 -11.33
C GLU A 96 12.02 4.63 -11.47
N LYS A 97 10.85 4.87 -10.88
CA LYS A 97 10.16 6.15 -10.90
C LYS A 97 9.28 6.28 -9.65
N ILE A 98 8.79 7.49 -9.41
CA ILE A 98 7.89 7.75 -8.28
C ILE A 98 6.64 6.88 -8.43
N PRO A 99 6.23 6.16 -7.36
CA PRO A 99 5.00 5.35 -7.40
C PRO A 99 3.77 6.20 -7.76
N GLU A 100 2.90 5.62 -8.57
CA GLU A 100 1.63 6.23 -8.93
C GLU A 100 0.57 5.81 -7.93
N ARG A 101 -0.24 6.77 -7.48
CA ARG A 101 -1.32 6.52 -6.54
C ARG A 101 -2.65 6.98 -7.11
N ASN A 102 -3.67 6.12 -6.99
CA ASN A 102 -5.03 6.43 -7.42
C ASN A 102 -6.02 5.98 -6.36
N ASP A 103 -7.07 6.77 -6.18
CA ASP A 103 -8.12 6.48 -5.22
C ASP A 103 -9.33 5.89 -5.94
N TYR A 104 -9.95 4.90 -5.30
CA TYR A 104 -11.15 4.27 -5.82
C TYR A 104 -12.21 4.14 -4.72
N THR A 105 -13.46 4.29 -5.10
CA THR A 105 -14.56 3.81 -4.28
C THR A 105 -14.74 2.32 -4.58
N VAL A 106 -15.22 1.57 -3.61
CA VAL A 106 -15.44 0.13 -3.75
C VAL A 106 -16.94 -0.13 -3.63
N PRO A 107 -17.68 -0.18 -4.77
CA PRO A 107 -19.14 -0.37 -4.71
C PRO A 107 -19.54 -1.78 -4.29
N GLU A 108 -18.67 -2.76 -4.51
CA GLU A 108 -18.98 -4.14 -4.17
C GLU A 108 -17.71 -4.94 -3.89
N VAL A 109 -17.76 -5.80 -2.86
CA VAL A 109 -16.73 -6.80 -2.58
C VAL A 109 -17.43 -8.13 -2.36
N SER A 110 -17.01 -9.15 -3.08
CA SER A 110 -17.51 -10.51 -2.93
C SER A 110 -16.31 -11.46 -2.96
N LEU A 111 -15.96 -11.97 -1.80
CA LEU A 111 -14.81 -12.86 -1.63
C LEU A 111 -15.23 -14.20 -1.06
#